data_1587e4af852a41e9d9307f7caf44efa4
#
_entry.id   1587e4af852a41e9d9307f7caf44efa4
#
_cell.length_a   1.000
_cell.length_b   1.000
_cell.length_c   1.000
_cell.angle_alpha   90.00
_cell.angle_beta   90.00
_cell.angle_gamma   90.00
#
_symmetry.space_group_name_H-M   'P 1'
#
loop_
_entity.id
_entity.type
_entity.pdbx_description
1 polymer ?
#
loop_
_entity_poly.entity_id
_entity_poly.type
_entity_poly.pdbx_seq_one_letter_code
_entity_poly.pdbx_strand_id
1 'polypeptide(L)'
;FARSSQAQTVAMYKSFMGSADNIWDQTAGDDSDETYGDQAVTSSLESVEKMYILKEKAADYNVELTDDDEAAIADAASQFMAANSEETIKELAVTEDQVKTLLELQTIQKKMYDPVVAEGKITVSDDEANQTTFTYVSISTSGDDITDEEKKTKKEQAQEILDKMKEDPTA
;
A
#
# COMPACT_ATOMS: atom_id res chain seq x y z
N PHE A 1 12.51 -4.69 -6.71
CA PHE A 1 11.53 -4.42 -5.64
C PHE A 1 11.64 -3.01 -5.09
N ALA A 2 12.74 -2.65 -4.40
CA ALA A 2 12.93 -1.34 -3.76
C ALA A 2 12.73 -0.16 -4.74
N ARG A 3 13.35 -0.20 -5.91
CA ARG A 3 13.25 0.88 -6.91
C ARG A 3 11.83 1.06 -7.45
N SER A 4 11.08 -0.01 -7.65
CA SER A 4 9.68 0.07 -8.07
C SER A 4 8.80 0.70 -6.97
N SER A 5 9.00 0.32 -5.71
CA SER A 5 8.30 0.93 -4.57
C SER A 5 8.65 2.42 -4.41
N GLN A 6 9.93 2.76 -4.53
CA GLN A 6 10.40 4.15 -4.47
C GLN A 6 9.81 5.00 -5.60
N ALA A 7 9.72 4.48 -6.83
CA ALA A 7 9.12 5.19 -7.95
C ALA A 7 7.64 5.54 -7.70
N GLN A 8 6.88 4.62 -7.10
CA GLN A 8 5.48 4.87 -6.71
C GLN A 8 5.38 5.96 -5.64
N THR A 9 6.25 5.92 -4.62
CA THR A 9 6.31 6.93 -3.56
C THR A 9 6.60 8.31 -4.13
N VAL A 10 7.60 8.42 -5.03
CA VAL A 10 7.94 9.68 -5.71
C VAL A 10 6.78 10.19 -6.54
N ALA A 11 6.09 9.32 -7.29
CA ALA A 11 4.94 9.70 -8.11
C ALA A 11 3.79 10.22 -7.24
N MET A 12 3.51 9.55 -6.13
CA MET A 12 2.50 9.98 -5.16
C MET A 12 2.86 11.34 -4.54
N TYR A 13 4.09 11.50 -4.09
CA TYR A 13 4.56 12.75 -3.47
C TYR A 13 4.50 13.94 -4.45
N LYS A 14 4.91 13.74 -5.70
CA LYS A 14 4.78 14.76 -6.76
C LYS A 14 3.34 15.19 -6.99
N SER A 15 2.39 14.26 -6.91
CA SER A 15 0.97 14.58 -7.13
C SER A 15 0.37 15.43 -6.00
N PHE A 16 0.85 15.27 -4.76
CA PHE A 16 0.35 16.01 -3.60
C PHE A 16 1.13 17.29 -3.31
N MET A 17 2.45 17.27 -3.46
CA MET A 17 3.35 18.35 -3.05
C MET A 17 3.91 19.15 -4.23
N GLY A 18 3.63 18.74 -5.46
CA GLY A 18 4.13 19.38 -6.68
C GLY A 18 5.60 19.09 -7.00
N SER A 19 6.40 18.67 -6.03
CA SER A 19 7.80 18.24 -6.20
C SER A 19 8.10 17.07 -5.26
N ALA A 20 9.09 16.25 -5.60
CA ALA A 20 9.65 15.19 -4.75
C ALA A 20 11.17 15.36 -4.58
N ASP A 21 11.68 16.59 -4.79
CA ASP A 21 13.10 16.87 -4.65
C ASP A 21 13.53 16.65 -3.21
N ASN A 22 14.64 15.93 -3.04
CA ASN A 22 15.25 15.59 -1.73
C ASN A 22 14.34 14.84 -0.74
N ILE A 23 13.25 14.21 -1.20
CA ILE A 23 12.36 13.46 -0.29
C ILE A 23 13.13 12.40 0.50
N TRP A 24 14.10 11.74 -0.12
CA TRP A 24 14.86 10.65 0.50
C TRP A 24 15.86 11.12 1.55
N ASP A 25 16.27 12.39 1.49
CA ASP A 25 17.21 13.01 2.43
C ASP A 25 16.50 13.70 3.62
N GLN A 26 15.17 13.75 3.58
CA GLN A 26 14.38 14.33 4.69
C GLN A 26 14.29 13.34 5.84
N THR A 27 14.34 13.85 7.08
CA THR A 27 14.16 13.04 8.28
C THR A 27 12.74 12.50 8.39
N ALA A 28 12.61 11.26 8.84
CA ALA A 28 11.35 10.55 8.91
C ALA A 28 10.46 10.92 10.13
N GLY A 29 10.82 11.98 10.85
CA GLY A 29 10.08 12.53 11.98
C GLY A 29 10.91 13.58 12.70
N ASP A 30 10.26 14.38 13.54
CA ASP A 30 10.90 15.51 14.23
C ASP A 30 12.02 15.09 15.22
N ASP A 31 11.96 13.86 15.75
CA ASP A 31 12.91 13.29 16.71
C ASP A 31 13.74 12.13 16.12
N SER A 32 13.78 11.96 14.81
CA SER A 32 14.48 10.86 14.14
C SER A 32 15.73 11.35 13.43
N ASP A 33 16.85 10.65 13.63
CA ASP A 33 18.07 10.83 12.83
C ASP A 33 18.02 10.05 11.50
N GLU A 34 17.02 9.16 11.32
CA GLU A 34 16.83 8.38 10.08
C GLU A 34 16.13 9.21 9.01
N THR A 35 16.61 9.08 7.78
CA THR A 35 15.95 9.66 6.61
C THR A 35 14.86 8.73 6.06
N TYR A 36 13.93 9.27 5.25
CA TYR A 36 13.01 8.43 4.48
C TYR A 36 13.75 7.45 3.56
N GLY A 37 14.94 7.83 3.07
CA GLY A 37 15.81 6.94 2.29
C GLY A 37 16.29 5.73 3.10
N ASP A 38 16.76 5.95 4.33
CA ASP A 38 17.20 4.87 5.23
C ASP A 38 16.04 3.93 5.56
N GLN A 39 14.88 4.48 5.88
CA GLN A 39 13.67 3.67 6.14
C GLN A 39 13.22 2.87 4.91
N ALA A 40 13.28 3.46 3.72
CA ALA A 40 12.91 2.77 2.48
C ALA A 40 13.86 1.60 2.20
N VAL A 41 15.16 1.76 2.44
CA VAL A 41 16.16 0.68 2.30
C VAL A 41 15.90 -0.41 3.33
N THR A 42 15.76 -0.07 4.61
CA THR A 42 15.51 -1.03 5.69
C THR A 42 14.23 -1.83 5.44
N SER A 43 13.12 -1.15 5.17
CA SER A 43 11.83 -1.80 4.89
C SER A 43 11.87 -2.70 3.67
N SER A 44 12.64 -2.31 2.63
CA SER A 44 12.80 -3.13 1.43
C SER A 44 13.60 -4.39 1.71
N LEU A 45 14.68 -4.29 2.48
CA LEU A 45 15.50 -5.43 2.89
C LEU A 45 14.68 -6.41 3.75
N GLU A 46 13.99 -5.92 4.78
CA GLU A 46 13.11 -6.74 5.61
C GLU A 46 12.01 -7.45 4.79
N SER A 47 11.44 -6.76 3.80
CA SER A 47 10.41 -7.35 2.96
C SER A 47 10.96 -8.49 2.11
N VAL A 48 12.16 -8.32 1.53
CA VAL A 48 12.82 -9.36 0.75
C VAL A 48 13.26 -10.52 1.64
N GLU A 49 13.81 -10.23 2.82
CA GLU A 49 14.19 -11.24 3.81
C GLU A 49 12.99 -12.11 4.22
N LYS A 50 11.85 -11.49 4.55
CA LYS A 50 10.60 -12.20 4.86
C LYS A 50 10.17 -13.12 3.72
N MET A 51 10.24 -12.66 2.47
CA MET A 51 9.89 -13.48 1.31
C MET A 51 10.82 -14.70 1.17
N TYR A 52 12.12 -14.54 1.40
CA TYR A 52 13.06 -15.67 1.36
C TYR A 52 12.84 -16.64 2.51
N ILE A 53 12.58 -16.17 3.72
CA ILE A 53 12.21 -17.03 4.87
C ILE A 53 10.96 -17.86 4.54
N LEU A 54 9.93 -17.23 3.95
CA LEU A 54 8.72 -17.94 3.54
C LEU A 54 9.02 -18.96 2.44
N LYS A 55 9.89 -18.65 1.49
CA LYS A 55 10.33 -19.60 0.45
C LYS A 55 11.05 -20.82 1.04
N GLU A 56 11.96 -20.61 2.01
CA GLU A 56 12.65 -21.70 2.70
C GLU A 56 11.69 -22.58 3.50
N LYS A 57 10.63 -22.00 4.05
CA LYS A 57 9.62 -22.68 4.85
C LYS A 57 8.46 -23.27 4.04
N ALA A 58 8.35 -22.96 2.77
CA ALA A 58 7.21 -23.36 1.94
C ALA A 58 6.96 -24.86 1.94
N ALA A 59 8.03 -25.69 1.89
CA ALA A 59 7.92 -27.12 1.92
C ALA A 59 7.34 -27.66 3.24
N ASP A 60 7.62 -27.02 4.38
CA ASP A 60 7.09 -27.40 5.69
C ASP A 60 5.55 -27.26 5.73
N TYR A 61 4.99 -26.41 4.88
CA TYR A 61 3.56 -26.14 4.74
C TYR A 61 2.92 -26.80 3.50
N ASN A 62 3.65 -27.66 2.78
CA ASN A 62 3.23 -28.26 1.52
C ASN A 62 2.86 -27.19 0.45
N VAL A 63 3.56 -26.07 0.46
CA VAL A 63 3.41 -25.00 -0.52
C VAL A 63 4.53 -25.12 -1.55
N GLU A 64 4.14 -25.20 -2.82
CA GLU A 64 5.03 -25.23 -3.99
C GLU A 64 4.46 -24.43 -5.12
N LEU A 65 5.31 -24.00 -6.06
CA LEU A 65 4.89 -23.46 -7.34
C LEU A 65 4.47 -24.60 -8.24
N THR A 66 3.31 -24.45 -8.88
CA THR A 66 2.83 -25.37 -9.91
C THR A 66 3.37 -24.98 -11.28
N ASP A 67 3.31 -25.89 -12.26
CA ASP A 67 3.64 -25.59 -13.66
C ASP A 67 2.87 -24.38 -14.20
N ASP A 68 1.59 -24.23 -13.80
CA ASP A 68 0.76 -23.07 -14.17
C ASP A 68 1.27 -21.76 -13.52
N ASP A 69 1.72 -21.80 -12.26
CA ASP A 69 2.34 -20.66 -11.60
C ASP A 69 3.63 -20.24 -12.32
N GLU A 70 4.49 -21.20 -12.64
CA GLU A 70 5.76 -20.94 -13.34
C GLU A 70 5.51 -20.34 -14.74
N ALA A 71 4.56 -20.88 -15.48
CA ALA A 71 4.16 -20.34 -16.78
C ALA A 71 3.62 -18.91 -16.68
N ALA A 72 2.74 -18.64 -15.69
CA ALA A 72 2.20 -17.31 -15.46
C ALA A 72 3.28 -16.30 -15.04
N ILE A 73 4.23 -16.71 -14.20
CA ILE A 73 5.37 -15.90 -13.78
C ILE A 73 6.27 -15.55 -14.99
N ALA A 74 6.57 -16.52 -15.83
CA ALA A 74 7.39 -16.30 -17.02
C ALA A 74 6.72 -15.32 -18.00
N ASP A 75 5.42 -15.48 -18.23
CA ASP A 75 4.65 -14.59 -19.08
C ASP A 75 4.58 -13.17 -18.51
N ALA A 76 4.27 -13.03 -17.21
CA ALA A 76 4.21 -11.74 -16.54
C ALA A 76 5.56 -11.00 -16.55
N ALA A 77 6.67 -11.71 -16.37
CA ALA A 77 8.00 -11.11 -16.43
C ALA A 77 8.32 -10.61 -17.85
N SER A 78 8.00 -11.40 -18.87
CA SER A 78 8.18 -11.01 -20.28
C SER A 78 7.31 -9.79 -20.63
N GLN A 79 6.04 -9.78 -20.19
CA GLN A 79 5.15 -8.64 -20.39
C GLN A 79 5.67 -7.38 -19.69
N PHE A 80 6.21 -7.50 -18.46
CA PHE A 80 6.82 -6.37 -17.75
C PHE A 80 7.98 -5.77 -18.55
N MET A 81 8.87 -6.62 -19.10
CA MET A 81 9.99 -6.15 -19.91
C MET A 81 9.51 -5.48 -21.20
N ALA A 82 8.48 -6.02 -21.85
CA ALA A 82 7.94 -5.49 -23.10
C ALA A 82 7.14 -4.20 -22.93
N ALA A 83 6.48 -4.04 -21.79
CA ALA A 83 5.61 -2.87 -21.49
C ALA A 83 6.41 -1.63 -21.06
N ASN A 84 7.68 -1.77 -20.69
CA ASN A 84 8.53 -0.69 -20.22
C ASN A 84 9.58 -0.32 -21.25
N SER A 85 9.92 0.97 -21.34
CA SER A 85 10.99 1.43 -22.23
C SER A 85 12.36 0.93 -21.76
N GLU A 86 13.33 0.83 -22.70
CA GLU A 86 14.71 0.48 -22.35
C GLU A 86 15.32 1.41 -21.31
N GLU A 87 14.97 2.71 -21.36
CA GLU A 87 15.39 3.71 -20.38
C GLU A 87 14.84 3.40 -18.98
N THR A 88 13.56 3.08 -18.88
CA THR A 88 12.91 2.68 -17.61
C THR A 88 13.54 1.41 -17.05
N ILE A 89 13.76 0.38 -17.87
CA ILE A 89 14.42 -0.86 -17.46
C ILE A 89 15.84 -0.60 -16.95
N LYS A 90 16.58 0.27 -17.63
CA LYS A 90 17.93 0.68 -17.22
C LYS A 90 17.92 1.45 -15.90
N GLU A 91 16.97 2.36 -15.70
CA GLU A 91 16.81 3.09 -14.44
C GLU A 91 16.44 2.16 -13.28
N LEU A 92 15.54 1.21 -13.51
CA LEU A 92 15.20 0.18 -12.53
C LEU A 92 16.38 -0.77 -12.26
N ALA A 93 17.36 -0.83 -13.17
CA ALA A 93 18.50 -1.73 -13.14
C ALA A 93 18.07 -3.19 -12.90
N VAL A 94 17.08 -3.65 -13.66
CA VAL A 94 16.43 -4.94 -13.49
C VAL A 94 16.63 -5.81 -14.74
N THR A 95 16.76 -7.12 -14.54
CA THR A 95 16.73 -8.14 -15.59
C THR A 95 15.42 -8.93 -15.53
N GLU A 96 15.06 -9.61 -16.63
CA GLU A 96 13.88 -10.47 -16.66
C GLU A 96 13.93 -11.57 -15.58
N ASP A 97 15.12 -12.17 -15.38
CA ASP A 97 15.30 -13.21 -14.34
C ASP A 97 15.09 -12.65 -12.92
N GLN A 98 15.48 -11.40 -12.67
CA GLN A 98 15.19 -10.76 -11.39
C GLN A 98 13.71 -10.47 -11.20
N VAL A 99 12.98 -10.12 -12.28
CA VAL A 99 11.52 -9.98 -12.24
C VAL A 99 10.87 -11.34 -11.97
N LYS A 100 11.29 -12.40 -12.65
CA LYS A 100 10.83 -13.78 -12.38
C LYS A 100 11.03 -14.16 -10.93
N THR A 101 12.26 -14.00 -10.41
CA THR A 101 12.57 -14.30 -9.01
C THR A 101 11.67 -13.55 -8.02
N LEU A 102 11.42 -12.27 -8.27
CA LEU A 102 10.51 -11.49 -7.42
C LEU A 102 9.08 -12.01 -7.48
N LEU A 103 8.58 -12.33 -8.66
CA LEU A 103 7.22 -12.88 -8.84
C LEU A 103 7.07 -14.27 -8.21
N GLU A 104 8.10 -15.13 -8.29
CA GLU A 104 8.14 -16.40 -7.56
C GLU A 104 7.99 -16.19 -6.05
N LEU A 105 8.81 -15.30 -5.47
CA LEU A 105 8.79 -14.98 -4.04
C LEU A 105 7.43 -14.45 -3.60
N GLN A 106 6.83 -13.55 -4.38
CA GLN A 106 5.51 -13.00 -4.10
C GLN A 106 4.40 -14.05 -4.23
N THR A 107 4.49 -14.96 -5.20
CA THR A 107 3.54 -16.05 -5.36
C THR A 107 3.60 -17.02 -4.19
N ILE A 108 4.81 -17.38 -3.75
CA ILE A 108 5.00 -18.21 -2.56
C ILE A 108 4.47 -17.49 -1.32
N GLN A 109 4.78 -16.22 -1.12
CA GLN A 109 4.27 -15.42 -0.01
C GLN A 109 2.73 -15.44 0.04
N LYS A 110 2.08 -15.29 -1.12
CA LYS A 110 0.62 -15.35 -1.23
C LYS A 110 0.08 -16.75 -0.87
N LYS A 111 0.72 -17.80 -1.37
CA LYS A 111 0.31 -19.19 -1.09
C LYS A 111 0.56 -19.58 0.38
N MET A 112 1.56 -19.01 1.02
CA MET A 112 1.89 -19.25 2.43
C MET A 112 0.95 -18.55 3.42
N TYR A 113 0.16 -17.58 2.96
CA TYR A 113 -0.70 -16.79 3.86
C TYR A 113 -1.69 -17.67 4.64
N ASP A 114 -2.51 -18.46 3.95
CA ASP A 114 -3.55 -19.27 4.59
C ASP A 114 -2.97 -20.35 5.52
N PRO A 115 -1.95 -21.14 5.12
CA PRO A 115 -1.33 -22.12 6.00
C PRO A 115 -0.73 -21.52 7.28
N VAL A 116 -0.04 -20.39 7.17
CA VAL A 116 0.58 -19.70 8.32
C VAL A 116 -0.49 -19.13 9.26
N VAL A 117 -1.53 -18.52 8.71
CA VAL A 117 -2.67 -18.03 9.51
C VAL A 117 -3.38 -19.18 10.22
N ALA A 118 -3.58 -20.30 9.53
CA ALA A 118 -4.21 -21.48 10.13
C ALA A 118 -3.37 -22.08 11.28
N GLU A 119 -2.03 -22.08 11.16
CA GLU A 119 -1.15 -22.52 12.24
C GLU A 119 -1.23 -21.63 13.48
N GLY A 120 -1.37 -20.33 13.27
CA GLY A 120 -1.48 -19.34 14.34
C GLY A 120 -2.69 -19.54 15.25
N LYS A 121 -3.68 -20.36 14.84
CA LYS A 121 -4.92 -20.65 15.58
C LYS A 121 -5.57 -19.39 16.17
N ILE A 122 -5.48 -18.29 15.45
CA ILE A 122 -6.10 -17.03 15.84
C ILE A 122 -7.61 -17.21 15.68
N THR A 123 -8.32 -17.20 16.79
CA THR A 123 -9.79 -17.17 16.81
C THR A 123 -10.21 -15.76 17.16
N VAL A 124 -10.98 -15.14 16.29
CA VAL A 124 -11.61 -13.85 16.54
C VAL A 124 -13.07 -14.14 16.90
N SER A 125 -13.52 -13.67 18.06
CA SER A 125 -14.93 -13.76 18.45
C SER A 125 -15.80 -12.84 17.59
N ASP A 126 -17.09 -13.12 17.50
CA ASP A 126 -18.04 -12.27 16.78
C ASP A 126 -18.04 -10.84 17.34
N ASP A 127 -17.84 -10.68 18.64
CA ASP A 127 -17.75 -9.36 19.28
C ASP A 127 -16.49 -8.58 18.88
N GLU A 128 -15.36 -9.26 18.69
CA GLU A 128 -14.12 -8.65 18.20
C GLU A 128 -14.16 -8.37 16.70
N ALA A 129 -14.92 -9.16 15.93
CA ALA A 129 -15.12 -8.96 14.50
C ALA A 129 -16.19 -7.93 14.17
N ASN A 130 -17.01 -7.52 15.16
CA ASN A 130 -18.07 -6.54 14.97
C ASN A 130 -17.52 -5.21 14.48
N GLN A 131 -18.02 -4.76 13.34
CA GLN A 131 -17.72 -3.44 12.78
C GLN A 131 -18.94 -2.54 12.91
N THR A 132 -18.72 -1.32 13.35
CA THR A 132 -19.76 -0.30 13.33
C THR A 132 -19.72 0.44 12.00
N THR A 133 -20.77 0.33 11.22
CA THR A 133 -20.96 1.15 10.02
C THR A 133 -21.63 2.46 10.43
N PHE A 134 -21.08 3.58 9.99
CA PHE A 134 -21.69 4.89 10.20
C PHE A 134 -21.70 5.66 8.88
N THR A 135 -22.74 6.48 8.72
CA THR A 135 -22.83 7.42 7.62
C THR A 135 -22.51 8.82 8.15
N TYR A 136 -21.73 9.56 7.39
CA TYR A 136 -21.40 10.93 7.78
C TYR A 136 -21.58 11.88 6.58
N VAL A 137 -21.89 13.14 6.89
CA VAL A 137 -21.92 14.23 5.91
C VAL A 137 -20.79 15.19 6.24
N SER A 138 -19.94 15.48 5.26
CA SER A 138 -18.84 16.44 5.38
C SER A 138 -19.16 17.69 4.58
N ILE A 139 -19.15 18.84 5.25
CA ILE A 139 -19.33 20.14 4.63
C ILE A 139 -18.04 20.94 4.84
N SER A 140 -17.26 21.12 3.76
CA SER A 140 -15.99 21.84 3.85
C SER A 140 -16.25 23.35 4.04
N THR A 141 -15.57 23.92 5.04
CA THR A 141 -15.52 25.37 5.31
C THR A 141 -14.12 25.94 5.06
N SER A 142 -13.19 25.13 4.50
CA SER A 142 -11.83 25.51 4.15
C SER A 142 -11.69 25.71 2.64
N GLY A 143 -10.89 26.73 2.26
CA GLY A 143 -10.60 27.12 0.89
C GLY A 143 -10.25 28.62 0.85
N ASP A 144 -9.29 29.02 0.01
CA ASP A 144 -8.77 30.39 -0.04
C ASP A 144 -9.81 31.41 -0.50
N ASP A 145 -10.84 30.95 -1.23
CA ASP A 145 -11.91 31.80 -1.79
C ASP A 145 -13.21 31.77 -0.96
N ILE A 146 -13.25 31.10 0.20
CA ILE A 146 -14.47 30.97 1.01
C ILE A 146 -14.60 32.18 1.94
N THR A 147 -15.63 32.98 1.75
CA THR A 147 -15.97 34.13 2.60
C THR A 147 -16.50 33.70 3.98
N ASP A 148 -16.42 34.60 4.96
CA ASP A 148 -16.97 34.33 6.30
C ASP A 148 -18.50 34.15 6.29
N GLU A 149 -19.21 34.77 5.36
CA GLU A 149 -20.65 34.61 5.17
C GLU A 149 -20.98 33.21 4.59
N GLU A 150 -20.20 32.71 3.65
CA GLU A 150 -20.34 31.34 3.14
C GLU A 150 -20.01 30.30 4.20
N LYS A 151 -18.97 30.53 5.04
CA LYS A 151 -18.67 29.66 6.17
C LYS A 151 -19.83 29.59 7.17
N LYS A 152 -20.49 30.74 7.44
CA LYS A 152 -21.66 30.78 8.31
C LYS A 152 -22.80 29.98 7.71
N THR A 153 -23.13 30.21 6.45
CA THR A 153 -24.19 29.47 5.73
C THR A 153 -23.94 27.97 5.73
N LYS A 154 -22.72 27.55 5.49
CA LYS A 154 -22.34 26.13 5.53
C LYS A 154 -22.45 25.51 6.92
N LYS A 155 -22.15 26.26 7.98
CA LYS A 155 -22.39 25.81 9.37
C LYS A 155 -23.88 25.67 9.70
N GLU A 156 -24.69 26.58 9.20
CA GLU A 156 -26.14 26.50 9.37
C GLU A 156 -26.72 25.28 8.65
N GLN A 157 -26.27 24.99 7.43
CA GLN A 157 -26.60 23.78 6.70
C GLN A 157 -26.18 22.50 7.44
N ALA A 158 -24.96 22.48 7.99
CA ALA A 158 -24.48 21.33 8.77
C ALA A 158 -25.33 21.11 10.01
N GLN A 159 -25.73 22.19 10.69
CA GLN A 159 -26.62 22.11 11.86
C GLN A 159 -28.03 21.60 11.49
N GLU A 160 -28.58 22.07 10.37
CA GLU A 160 -29.89 21.60 9.88
C GLU A 160 -29.87 20.09 9.56
N ILE A 161 -28.78 19.62 8.90
CA ILE A 161 -28.59 18.17 8.60
C ILE A 161 -28.49 17.39 9.92
N LEU A 162 -27.68 17.87 10.88
CA LEU A 162 -27.53 17.22 12.17
C LEU A 162 -28.86 17.10 12.92
N ASP A 163 -29.69 18.13 12.87
CA ASP A 163 -30.98 18.13 13.54
C ASP A 163 -31.96 17.16 12.87
N LYS A 164 -31.97 17.08 11.54
CA LYS A 164 -32.71 16.05 10.77
C LYS A 164 -32.25 14.63 11.12
N MET A 165 -30.93 14.39 11.18
CA MET A 165 -30.38 13.07 11.54
C MET A 165 -30.68 12.66 12.98
N LYS A 166 -30.89 13.63 13.90
CA LYS A 166 -31.32 13.32 15.28
C LYS A 166 -32.81 12.96 15.35
N GLU A 167 -33.65 13.55 14.51
CA GLU A 167 -35.06 13.22 14.41
C GLU A 167 -35.30 11.88 13.70
N ASP A 168 -34.54 11.61 12.64
CA ASP A 168 -34.56 10.34 11.91
C ASP A 168 -33.13 9.90 11.58
N PRO A 169 -32.52 9.02 12.39
CA PRO A 169 -31.16 8.52 12.13
C PRO A 169 -31.01 7.67 10.85
N THR A 170 -32.12 7.38 10.18
CA THR A 170 -32.15 6.57 8.94
C THR A 170 -32.44 7.38 7.68
N ALA A 171 -32.64 8.69 7.80
CA ALA A 171 -32.97 9.60 6.71
C ALA A 171 -31.77 9.89 5.77
#